data_4cc8e44b24f95f0e15f03f078a7a3fe7
#
_entry.id   4cc8e44b24f95f0e15f03f078a7a3fe7
#
_cell.length_a   1.000
_cell.length_b   1.000
_cell.length_c   1.000
_cell.angle_alpha   90.00
_cell.angle_beta   90.00
_cell.angle_gamma   90.00
#
_symmetry.space_group_name_H-M   'P 1'
#
loop_
_entity.id
_entity.type
_entity.pdbx_description
1 polymer ?
#
loop_
_entity_poly.entity_id
_entity_poly.type
_entity_poly.pdbx_seq_one_letter_code
_entity_poly.pdbx_strand_id
1 'polypeptide(L)'
;MNIIIEGLAYSFATALYGEEYLGPWVTSIDQEELEYSINVIREGLDVKGFAEVSSYMFGDQFAKKEGYPPVGLSSGAGYAVGYHVVQSFMKRNKVTIQEATLLSAEDIIKGSGVL
;
A
#
# COMPACT_ATOMS: atom_id res chain seq x y z
N MET A 1 -1.68 -10.59 0.58
CA MET A 1 -0.70 -9.51 0.88
C MET A 1 -1.37 -8.44 1.74
N ASN A 2 -0.66 -7.89 2.71
CA ASN A 2 -1.26 -7.04 3.76
C ASN A 2 -1.23 -5.53 3.48
N ILE A 3 -0.93 -5.10 2.26
CA ILE A 3 -0.81 -3.66 1.95
C ILE A 3 -2.12 -2.89 2.15
N ILE A 4 -3.25 -3.56 1.97
CA ILE A 4 -4.56 -2.91 2.15
C ILE A 4 -4.82 -2.63 3.63
N ILE A 5 -4.43 -3.54 4.52
CA ILE A 5 -4.55 -3.32 5.97
C ILE A 5 -3.73 -2.09 6.39
N GLU A 6 -2.50 -1.98 5.89
CA GLU A 6 -1.64 -0.84 6.16
C GLU A 6 -2.19 0.45 5.54
N GLY A 7 -2.74 0.35 4.32
CA GLY A 7 -3.40 1.49 3.68
C GLY A 7 -4.61 1.98 4.45
N LEU A 8 -5.39 1.07 5.00
CA LEU A 8 -6.52 1.42 5.88
C LEU A 8 -6.04 2.12 7.15
N ALA A 9 -4.98 1.60 7.77
CA ALA A 9 -4.42 2.20 8.98
C ALA A 9 -3.91 3.63 8.74
N TYR A 10 -3.16 3.85 7.66
CA TYR A 10 -2.68 5.18 7.30
C TYR A 10 -3.83 6.13 6.95
N SER A 11 -4.83 5.65 6.23
CA SER A 11 -5.98 6.47 5.87
C SER A 11 -6.80 6.87 7.10
N PHE A 12 -6.93 5.95 8.06
CA PHE A 12 -7.61 6.22 9.32
C PHE A 12 -6.85 7.26 10.14
N ALA A 13 -5.52 7.11 10.24
CA ALA A 13 -4.67 8.07 10.94
C ALA A 13 -4.74 9.47 10.29
N THR A 14 -4.76 9.54 8.97
CA THR A 14 -4.89 10.80 8.25
C THR A 14 -6.23 11.48 8.55
N ALA A 15 -7.31 10.72 8.60
CA ALA A 15 -8.63 11.25 8.92
C ALA A 15 -8.72 11.80 10.34
N LEU A 16 -7.99 11.18 11.30
CA LEU A 16 -7.99 11.59 12.70
C LEU A 16 -7.00 12.72 13.01
N TYR A 17 -5.81 12.68 12.41
CA TYR A 17 -4.67 13.50 12.83
C TYR A 17 -4.08 14.38 11.73
N GLY A 18 -4.48 14.20 10.48
CA GLY A 18 -3.95 14.94 9.34
C GLY A 18 -2.81 14.22 8.62
N GLU A 19 -2.49 14.70 7.42
CA GLU A 19 -1.49 14.08 6.54
C GLU A 19 -0.06 14.16 7.09
N GLU A 20 0.21 15.04 8.02
CA GLU A 20 1.52 15.20 8.66
C GLU A 20 1.99 13.95 9.40
N TYR A 21 1.08 13.04 9.72
CA TYR A 21 1.41 11.77 10.37
C TYR A 21 1.76 10.65 9.40
N LEU A 22 1.69 10.91 8.09
CA LEU A 22 2.15 9.95 7.09
C LEU A 22 3.68 9.93 7.05
N GLY A 23 4.27 8.74 6.83
CA GLY A 23 5.69 8.62 6.68
C GLY A 23 6.19 9.22 5.36
N PRO A 24 7.48 9.58 5.26
CA PRO A 24 8.02 10.17 4.04
C PRO A 24 7.92 9.26 2.82
N TRP A 25 7.90 7.95 3.01
CA TRP A 25 7.69 6.99 1.92
C TRP A 25 6.31 7.12 1.27
N VAL A 26 5.34 7.73 1.96
CA VAL A 26 4.01 7.98 1.42
C VAL A 26 3.92 9.38 0.83
N THR A 27 4.42 10.39 1.53
CA THR A 27 4.26 11.80 1.15
C THR A 27 5.26 12.27 0.11
N SER A 28 6.45 11.64 0.05
CA SER A 28 7.53 12.08 -0.84
C SER A 28 7.69 11.22 -2.09
N ILE A 29 6.87 10.20 -2.27
CA ILE A 29 6.93 9.35 -3.46
C ILE A 29 6.44 10.14 -4.68
N ASP A 30 7.22 10.15 -5.77
CA ASP A 30 6.78 10.81 -6.99
C ASP A 30 5.82 9.92 -7.79
N GLN A 31 5.14 10.53 -8.77
CA GLN A 31 4.11 9.84 -9.54
C GLN A 31 4.66 8.67 -10.36
N GLU A 32 5.83 8.83 -10.95
CA GLU A 32 6.44 7.76 -11.75
C GLU A 32 6.81 6.56 -10.88
N GLU A 33 7.38 6.83 -9.71
CA GLU A 33 7.75 5.78 -8.77
C GLU A 33 6.51 5.09 -8.21
N LEU A 34 5.46 5.83 -7.93
CA LEU A 34 4.19 5.27 -7.48
C LEU A 34 3.61 4.32 -8.54
N GLU A 35 3.56 4.75 -9.80
CA GLU A 35 3.06 3.92 -10.90
C GLU A 35 3.89 2.66 -11.09
N TYR A 36 5.20 2.79 -11.04
CA TYR A 36 6.10 1.64 -11.10
C TYR A 36 5.82 0.65 -9.97
N SER A 37 5.71 1.15 -8.75
CA SER A 37 5.44 0.32 -7.57
C SER A 37 4.08 -0.37 -7.66
N ILE A 38 3.07 0.32 -8.17
CA ILE A 38 1.75 -0.28 -8.41
C ILE A 38 1.85 -1.47 -9.36
N ASN A 39 2.62 -1.33 -10.45
CA ASN A 39 2.77 -2.41 -11.42
C ASN A 39 3.48 -3.63 -10.81
N VAL A 40 4.54 -3.41 -10.04
CA VAL A 40 5.27 -4.48 -9.35
C VAL A 40 4.35 -5.21 -8.38
N ILE A 41 3.60 -4.48 -7.57
CA ILE A 41 2.71 -5.05 -6.57
C ILE A 41 1.54 -5.78 -7.22
N ARG A 42 1.01 -5.24 -8.32
CA ARG A 42 -0.07 -5.91 -9.07
C ARG A 42 0.31 -7.32 -9.48
N GLU A 43 1.54 -7.50 -9.94
CA GLU A 43 2.03 -8.83 -10.34
C GLU A 43 2.24 -9.75 -9.15
N GLY A 44 2.41 -9.21 -7.95
CA GLY A 44 2.66 -9.96 -6.74
C GLY A 44 1.48 -10.10 -5.79
N LEU A 45 0.25 -9.78 -6.22
CA LEU A 45 -0.92 -9.80 -5.32
C LEU A 45 -1.20 -11.17 -4.71
N ASP A 46 -0.85 -12.26 -5.42
CA ASP A 46 -1.08 -13.62 -4.94
C ASP A 46 0.06 -14.16 -4.07
N VAL A 47 1.09 -13.36 -3.83
CA VAL A 47 2.26 -13.77 -3.05
C VAL A 47 1.85 -14.04 -1.61
N LYS A 48 2.30 -15.18 -1.08
CA LYS A 48 2.11 -15.61 0.30
C LYS A 48 3.48 -15.99 0.87
N GLY A 49 3.58 -15.96 2.18
CA GLY A 49 4.83 -16.24 2.85
C GLY A 49 5.42 -14.96 3.42
N PHE A 50 5.99 -15.07 4.62
CA PHE A 50 6.43 -13.90 5.39
C PHE A 50 7.55 -13.13 4.66
N ALA A 51 8.56 -13.86 4.15
CA ALA A 51 9.71 -13.21 3.52
C ALA A 51 9.32 -12.47 2.23
N GLU A 52 8.53 -13.13 1.38
CA GLU A 52 8.10 -12.58 0.10
C GLU A 52 7.19 -11.36 0.30
N VAL A 53 6.22 -11.48 1.18
CA VAL A 53 5.31 -10.37 1.50
C VAL A 53 6.08 -9.19 2.08
N SER A 54 7.05 -9.45 2.96
CA SER A 54 7.88 -8.41 3.57
C SER A 54 8.67 -7.61 2.52
N SER A 55 9.18 -8.29 1.48
CA SER A 55 9.88 -7.63 0.39
C SER A 55 8.99 -6.65 -0.37
N TYR A 56 7.73 -7.01 -0.60
CA TYR A 56 6.76 -6.12 -1.22
C TYR A 56 6.35 -4.96 -0.31
N MET A 57 6.24 -5.22 0.98
CA MET A 57 5.83 -4.19 1.95
C MET A 57 6.92 -3.16 2.21
N PHE A 58 8.15 -3.63 2.47
CA PHE A 58 9.22 -2.79 3.01
C PHE A 58 10.27 -2.37 1.98
N GLY A 59 10.33 -3.04 0.83
CA GLY A 59 11.24 -2.69 -0.24
C GLY A 59 12.56 -3.46 -0.22
N ASP A 60 13.38 -3.22 -1.25
CA ASP A 60 14.61 -3.99 -1.50
C ASP A 60 15.69 -3.79 -0.44
N GLN A 61 15.81 -2.59 0.09
CA GLN A 61 16.83 -2.31 1.11
C GLN A 61 16.60 -3.16 2.37
N PHE A 62 15.35 -3.24 2.82
CA PHE A 62 14.97 -4.12 3.92
C PHE A 62 15.20 -5.59 3.56
N ALA A 63 14.77 -5.99 2.36
CA ALA A 63 14.88 -7.37 1.91
C ALA A 63 16.33 -7.84 1.91
N LYS A 64 17.25 -7.04 1.38
CA LYS A 64 18.66 -7.37 1.34
C LYS A 64 19.27 -7.50 2.75
N LYS A 65 18.89 -6.63 3.66
CA LYS A 65 19.36 -6.65 5.05
C LYS A 65 18.93 -7.92 5.77
N GLU A 66 17.70 -8.37 5.53
CA GLU A 66 17.13 -9.55 6.20
C GLU A 66 17.36 -10.86 5.44
N GLY A 67 18.01 -10.79 4.28
CA GLY A 67 18.27 -12.00 3.47
C GLY A 67 17.04 -12.47 2.70
N TYR A 68 16.06 -11.60 2.45
CA TYR A 68 14.86 -11.91 1.68
C TYR A 68 15.06 -11.56 0.21
N PRO A 69 14.28 -12.16 -0.72
CA PRO A 69 14.41 -11.85 -2.14
C PRO A 69 13.92 -10.44 -2.46
N PRO A 70 14.77 -9.58 -3.06
CA PRO A 70 14.32 -8.26 -3.50
C PRO A 70 13.39 -8.37 -4.71
N VAL A 71 12.45 -7.42 -4.82
CA VAL A 71 11.42 -7.41 -5.87
C VAL A 71 11.44 -6.14 -6.72
N GLY A 72 12.39 -5.24 -6.50
CA GLY A 72 12.54 -4.02 -7.27
C GLY A 72 11.78 -2.82 -6.71
N LEU A 73 11.52 -2.78 -5.41
CA LEU A 73 10.78 -1.68 -4.78
C LEU A 73 11.67 -0.84 -3.85
N SER A 74 11.41 0.45 -3.83
CA SER A 74 12.04 1.37 -2.87
C SER A 74 11.47 1.16 -1.46
N SER A 75 12.17 1.68 -0.45
CA SER A 75 11.76 1.57 0.94
C SER A 75 10.37 2.14 1.16
N GLY A 76 9.48 1.34 1.74
CA GLY A 76 8.13 1.78 2.07
C GLY A 76 7.17 1.89 0.89
N ALA A 77 7.56 1.44 -0.32
CA ALA A 77 6.70 1.52 -1.50
C ALA A 77 5.38 0.77 -1.32
N GLY A 78 5.39 -0.38 -0.64
CA GLY A 78 4.15 -1.12 -0.36
C GLY A 78 3.16 -0.32 0.47
N TYR A 79 3.64 0.43 1.44
CA TYR A 79 2.79 1.31 2.25
C TYR A 79 2.21 2.44 1.40
N ALA A 80 3.01 3.05 0.52
CA ALA A 80 2.55 4.12 -0.36
C ALA A 80 1.46 3.61 -1.31
N VAL A 81 1.65 2.44 -1.90
CA VAL A 81 0.66 1.83 -2.79
C VAL A 81 -0.62 1.50 -2.02
N GLY A 82 -0.50 0.88 -0.84
CA GLY A 82 -1.66 0.55 -0.01
C GLY A 82 -2.48 1.78 0.35
N TYR A 83 -1.83 2.85 0.77
CA TYR A 83 -2.50 4.11 1.06
C TYR A 83 -3.23 4.66 -0.18
N HIS A 84 -2.54 4.66 -1.33
CA HIS A 84 -3.11 5.14 -2.58
C HIS A 84 -4.34 4.34 -3.02
N VAL A 85 -4.28 3.01 -2.90
CA VAL A 85 -5.39 2.11 -3.24
C VAL A 85 -6.61 2.44 -2.38
N VAL A 86 -6.43 2.58 -1.08
CA VAL A 86 -7.54 2.89 -0.17
C VAL A 86 -8.12 4.28 -0.44
N GLN A 87 -7.28 5.28 -0.66
CA GLN A 87 -7.75 6.63 -0.98
C GLN A 87 -8.52 6.65 -2.30
N SER A 88 -8.03 5.96 -3.32
CA SER A 88 -8.74 5.81 -4.60
C SER A 88 -10.09 5.14 -4.43
N PHE A 89 -10.14 4.07 -3.64
CA PHE A 89 -11.39 3.36 -3.36
C PHE A 89 -12.41 4.29 -2.70
N MET A 90 -12.00 5.01 -1.66
CA MET A 90 -12.88 5.92 -0.93
C MET A 90 -13.44 7.01 -1.85
N LYS A 91 -12.59 7.58 -2.69
CA LYS A 91 -12.97 8.64 -3.61
C LYS A 91 -13.94 8.13 -4.70
N ARG A 92 -13.65 6.98 -5.29
CA ARG A 92 -14.46 6.41 -6.37
C ARG A 92 -15.83 5.94 -5.90
N ASN A 93 -15.91 5.42 -4.67
CA ASN A 93 -17.14 4.84 -4.13
C ASN A 93 -17.85 5.77 -3.15
N LYS A 94 -17.28 6.94 -2.89
CA LYS A 94 -17.87 7.97 -2.00
C LYS A 94 -18.18 7.42 -0.62
N VAL A 95 -17.22 6.67 -0.06
CA VAL A 95 -17.34 6.11 1.29
C VAL A 95 -16.31 6.73 2.21
N THR A 96 -16.59 6.68 3.52
CA THR A 96 -15.67 7.15 4.55
C THR A 96 -14.66 6.05 4.88
N ILE A 97 -13.58 6.42 5.60
CA ILE A 97 -12.61 5.42 6.08
C ILE A 97 -13.28 4.43 7.04
N GLN A 98 -14.22 4.87 7.87
CA GLN A 98 -14.96 4.00 8.77
C GLN A 98 -15.74 2.94 8.00
N GLU A 99 -16.38 3.32 6.90
CA GLU A 99 -17.10 2.39 6.05
C GLU A 99 -16.15 1.43 5.34
N ALA A 100 -15.01 1.93 4.85
CA ALA A 100 -14.02 1.12 4.15
C ALA A 100 -13.43 0.03 5.04
N THR A 101 -13.23 0.28 6.35
CA THR A 101 -12.66 -0.70 7.27
C THR A 101 -13.55 -1.93 7.47
N LEU A 102 -14.82 -1.85 7.10
CA LEU A 102 -15.75 -2.98 7.20
C LEU A 102 -15.71 -3.90 5.98
N LEU A 103 -14.96 -3.53 4.94
CA LEU A 103 -14.90 -4.26 3.69
C LEU A 103 -13.65 -5.15 3.63
N SER A 104 -13.70 -6.19 2.77
CA SER A 104 -12.55 -7.03 2.54
C SER A 104 -11.49 -6.33 1.69
N ALA A 105 -10.24 -6.77 1.81
CA ALA A 105 -9.16 -6.25 0.97
C ALA A 105 -9.46 -6.45 -0.52
N GLU A 106 -10.04 -7.59 -0.88
CA GLU A 106 -10.40 -7.89 -2.26
C GLU A 106 -11.43 -6.89 -2.80
N ASP A 107 -12.45 -6.55 -2.03
CA ASP A 107 -13.47 -5.57 -2.43
C ASP A 107 -12.85 -4.17 -2.63
N ILE A 108 -11.93 -3.79 -1.76
CA ILE A 108 -11.24 -2.50 -1.85
C ILE A 108 -10.36 -2.45 -3.11
N ILE A 109 -9.61 -3.50 -3.38
CA ILE A 109 -8.76 -3.59 -4.57
C ILE A 109 -9.62 -3.45 -5.83
N LYS A 110 -10.69 -4.22 -5.94
CA LYS A 110 -11.58 -4.19 -7.10
C LYS A 110 -12.24 -2.83 -7.30
N GLY A 111 -12.68 -2.21 -6.22
CA GLY A 111 -13.36 -0.91 -6.28
C GLY A 111 -12.42 0.28 -6.44
N SER A 112 -11.12 0.11 -6.23
CA SER A 112 -10.15 1.21 -6.32
C SER A 112 -9.83 1.61 -7.76
N GLY A 113 -9.89 0.67 -8.69
CA GLY A 113 -9.47 0.89 -10.06
C GLY A 113 -7.96 1.01 -10.24
N VAL A 114 -7.16 0.71 -9.20
CA VAL A 114 -5.70 0.86 -9.20
C VAL A 114 -5.01 -0.49 -9.41
N LEU A 115 -5.42 -1.50 -8.72
CA LEU A 115 -4.91 -2.86 -8.82
C LEU A 115 -5.96 -3.79 -9.43
#